data_b6047fb25cafc4114e2a2fa7ebd212b2
#
_entry.id   b6047fb25cafc4114e2a2fa7ebd212b2
#
_cell.length_a   1.000
_cell.length_b   1.000
_cell.length_c   1.000
_cell.angle_alpha   90.00
_cell.angle_beta   90.00
_cell.angle_gamma   90.00
#
_symmetry.space_group_name_H-M   'P 1'
#
loop_
_entity.id
_entity.type
_entity.pdbx_description
1 polymer ?
#
loop_
_entity_poly.entity_id
_entity_poly.type
_entity_poly.pdbx_seq_one_letter_code
_entity_poly.pdbx_strand_id
1 'polypeptide(L)'
;MNKAPILTHLLRSLICLVVAAPSGFGSEDSKFTSELFKDGTLVYSDDFNGGLNREFWGQPKGKTIEDGKLIVAPLFKSKEVAMKALKRDHHLGLEPVAHINRIPEKFVMHLRYKFEKPKLTPGRPSFQIGHHMINLGILESGGHRVKLPDGPSFSEPESEMALNKWIDLLVEYELGKIRVVVNGDGKTYEHEKATIMNPKDKLGPRFTFKGGPECKILFDSVRLWKCN
;
A
#
# COMPACT_ATOMS: atom_id res chain seq x y z
N MET A 1 73.30 -35.42 28.58
CA MET A 1 72.46 -35.93 27.50
C MET A 1 71.02 -35.94 27.99
N ASN A 2 70.27 -34.87 27.76
CA ASN A 2 68.88 -34.79 28.17
C ASN A 2 68.02 -34.62 26.92
N LYS A 3 67.15 -35.63 26.71
CA LYS A 3 66.15 -35.64 25.62
C LYS A 3 64.91 -34.86 26.08
N ALA A 4 64.50 -33.84 25.35
CA ALA A 4 63.23 -33.13 25.54
C ALA A 4 62.09 -33.86 24.80
N PRO A 5 60.87 -33.93 25.35
CA PRO A 5 59.74 -34.53 24.67
C PRO A 5 59.09 -33.56 23.70
N ILE A 6 58.73 -34.10 22.53
CA ILE A 6 57.96 -33.44 21.46
C ILE A 6 56.50 -33.37 21.89
N LEU A 7 55.98 -32.13 22.04
CA LEU A 7 54.59 -31.86 22.34
C LEU A 7 53.80 -31.74 21.04
N THR A 8 52.99 -32.75 20.70
CA THR A 8 52.16 -32.77 19.52
C THR A 8 50.87 -32.00 19.79
N HIS A 9 50.70 -30.80 19.24
CA HIS A 9 49.47 -30.05 19.26
C HIS A 9 48.45 -30.61 18.24
N LEU A 10 47.44 -31.28 18.72
CA LEU A 10 46.23 -31.64 17.96
C LEU A 10 45.36 -30.40 17.78
N LEU A 11 45.37 -29.83 16.58
CA LEU A 11 44.48 -28.74 16.20
C LEU A 11 43.12 -29.35 15.90
N ARG A 12 42.17 -29.25 16.83
CA ARG A 12 40.76 -29.59 16.59
C ARG A 12 40.10 -28.45 15.84
N SER A 13 39.93 -28.61 14.55
CA SER A 13 39.07 -27.73 13.72
C SER A 13 37.61 -27.89 14.12
N LEU A 14 37.07 -26.91 14.79
CA LEU A 14 35.65 -26.80 15.09
C LEU A 14 34.94 -26.27 13.82
N ILE A 15 34.36 -27.18 13.06
CA ILE A 15 33.48 -26.82 11.92
C ILE A 15 32.18 -26.32 12.54
N CYS A 16 31.98 -25.00 12.60
CA CYS A 16 30.68 -24.39 12.86
C CYS A 16 29.78 -24.61 11.63
N LEU A 17 28.93 -25.60 11.69
CA LEU A 17 27.85 -25.78 10.74
C LEU A 17 26.81 -24.67 11.01
N VAL A 18 26.88 -23.59 10.23
CA VAL A 18 25.80 -22.57 10.21
C VAL A 18 24.64 -23.20 9.46
N VAL A 19 23.72 -23.78 10.22
CA VAL A 19 22.40 -24.15 9.70
C VAL A 19 21.65 -22.83 9.46
N ALA A 20 21.62 -22.37 8.21
CA ALA A 20 20.71 -21.33 7.79
C ALA A 20 19.29 -21.86 8.00
N ALA A 21 18.63 -21.39 9.06
CA ALA A 21 17.22 -21.60 9.23
C ALA A 21 16.50 -20.97 8.02
N PRO A 22 15.64 -21.70 7.31
CA PRO A 22 14.79 -21.06 6.32
C PRO A 22 13.94 -20.04 7.07
N SER A 23 14.09 -18.77 6.72
CA SER A 23 13.18 -17.71 7.16
C SER A 23 11.83 -17.97 6.50
N GLY A 24 11.09 -18.88 7.10
CA GLY A 24 9.71 -19.13 6.78
C GLY A 24 8.85 -17.97 7.27
N PHE A 25 8.82 -16.88 6.52
CA PHE A 25 7.70 -15.97 6.54
C PHE A 25 6.53 -16.66 5.84
N GLY A 26 5.92 -17.61 6.53
CA GLY A 26 4.83 -18.42 6.02
C GLY A 26 3.69 -18.43 7.02
N SER A 27 2.51 -18.02 6.55
CA SER A 27 1.19 -18.51 6.91
C SER A 27 0.31 -17.79 7.94
N GLU A 28 0.76 -17.01 8.89
CA GLU A 28 -0.21 -16.33 9.77
C GLU A 28 -0.81 -15.06 9.13
N ASP A 29 -0.06 -14.35 8.32
CA ASP A 29 -0.51 -13.11 7.66
C ASP A 29 -1.47 -13.30 6.47
N SER A 30 -1.72 -14.53 6.04
CA SER A 30 -2.65 -14.83 4.94
C SER A 30 -4.09 -15.06 5.40
N LYS A 31 -4.35 -15.01 6.69
CA LYS A 31 -5.67 -15.30 7.24
C LYS A 31 -6.65 -14.20 6.90
N PHE A 32 -7.77 -14.57 6.27
CA PHE A 32 -8.91 -13.69 6.08
C PHE A 32 -9.43 -13.22 7.43
N THR A 33 -9.54 -11.90 7.60
CA THR A 33 -10.12 -11.27 8.79
C THR A 33 -11.05 -10.17 8.33
N SER A 34 -12.29 -10.19 8.80
CA SER A 34 -13.30 -9.20 8.46
C SER A 34 -14.38 -9.13 9.53
N GLU A 35 -14.97 -7.96 9.74
CA GLU A 35 -16.19 -7.80 10.53
C GLU A 35 -17.44 -7.74 9.66
N LEU A 36 -17.32 -7.31 8.39
CA LEU A 36 -18.45 -7.24 7.46
C LEU A 36 -18.75 -8.60 6.80
N PHE A 37 -17.74 -9.45 6.61
CA PHE A 37 -17.87 -10.69 5.85
C PHE A 37 -17.40 -11.91 6.63
N LYS A 38 -18.08 -13.02 6.46
CA LYS A 38 -17.72 -14.30 7.08
C LYS A 38 -16.55 -14.99 6.37
N ASP A 39 -16.48 -14.81 5.04
CA ASP A 39 -15.48 -15.44 4.20
C ASP A 39 -15.12 -14.55 2.99
N GLY A 40 -14.00 -14.87 2.38
CA GLY A 40 -13.53 -14.22 1.17
C GLY A 40 -12.52 -15.09 0.44
N THR A 41 -12.55 -15.02 -0.88
CA THR A 41 -11.56 -15.66 -1.76
C THR A 41 -10.43 -14.71 -2.04
N LEU A 42 -9.19 -15.07 -1.70
CA LEU A 42 -8.01 -14.28 -2.03
C LEU A 42 -7.85 -14.18 -3.54
N VAL A 43 -7.97 -12.98 -4.10
CA VAL A 43 -7.86 -12.72 -5.55
C VAL A 43 -6.55 -12.06 -5.92
N TYR A 44 -5.87 -11.43 -4.96
CA TYR A 44 -4.57 -10.83 -5.17
C TYR A 44 -3.76 -10.79 -3.86
N SER A 45 -2.48 -11.11 -3.96
CA SER A 45 -1.50 -10.93 -2.90
C SER A 45 -0.16 -10.54 -3.50
N ASP A 46 0.51 -9.58 -2.90
CA ASP A 46 1.84 -9.12 -3.31
C ASP A 46 2.65 -8.68 -2.08
N ASP A 47 3.84 -9.22 -1.97
CA ASP A 47 4.88 -8.85 -1.00
C ASP A 47 6.10 -8.24 -1.70
N PHE A 48 5.97 -8.02 -3.01
CA PHE A 48 6.97 -7.41 -3.91
C PHE A 48 8.31 -8.15 -4.01
N ASN A 49 8.37 -9.44 -3.63
CA ASN A 49 9.54 -10.29 -3.81
C ASN A 49 9.63 -10.91 -5.21
N GLY A 50 8.48 -11.01 -5.91
CA GLY A 50 8.36 -11.64 -7.23
C GLY A 50 8.41 -10.69 -8.43
N GLY A 51 8.62 -9.38 -8.23
CA GLY A 51 8.54 -8.37 -9.27
C GLY A 51 7.15 -7.73 -9.42
N LEU A 52 7.02 -6.73 -10.31
CA LEU A 52 5.79 -5.95 -10.46
C LEU A 52 4.71 -6.73 -11.22
N ASN A 53 3.61 -7.03 -10.57
CA ASN A 53 2.41 -7.56 -11.22
C ASN A 53 1.69 -6.45 -12.00
N ARG A 54 1.88 -6.45 -13.34
CA ARG A 54 1.34 -5.40 -14.21
C ARG A 54 -0.18 -5.44 -14.37
N GLU A 55 -0.81 -6.55 -14.13
CA GLU A 55 -2.26 -6.67 -14.20
C GLU A 55 -2.94 -5.80 -13.13
N PHE A 56 -2.41 -5.81 -11.91
CA PHE A 56 -2.92 -5.02 -10.80
C PHE A 56 -2.31 -3.62 -10.74
N TRP A 57 -1.01 -3.49 -10.92
CA TRP A 57 -0.28 -2.23 -10.76
C TRP A 57 -0.16 -1.41 -12.05
N GLY A 58 -0.51 -1.99 -13.19
CA GLY A 58 -0.39 -1.34 -14.49
C GLY A 58 1.07 -1.18 -14.96
N GLN A 59 1.33 -0.14 -15.74
CA GLN A 59 2.65 0.08 -16.32
C GLN A 59 3.73 0.36 -15.27
N PRO A 60 4.99 -0.09 -15.50
CA PRO A 60 6.09 0.06 -14.55
C PRO A 60 6.63 1.48 -14.41
N LYS A 61 6.17 2.41 -15.27
CA LYS A 61 6.67 3.79 -15.29
C LYS A 61 6.48 4.48 -13.94
N GLY A 62 7.58 4.97 -13.35
CA GLY A 62 7.59 5.58 -12.02
C GLY A 62 7.45 4.58 -10.86
N LYS A 63 7.64 3.29 -11.13
CA LYS A 63 7.58 2.21 -10.14
C LYS A 63 8.86 1.41 -10.17
N THR A 64 9.44 1.19 -9.00
CA THR A 64 10.59 0.30 -8.77
C THR A 64 10.29 -0.64 -7.62
N ILE A 65 10.94 -1.79 -7.61
CA ILE A 65 10.91 -2.69 -6.46
C ILE A 65 12.32 -2.71 -5.88
N GLU A 66 12.42 -2.37 -4.60
CA GLU A 66 13.66 -2.30 -3.84
C GLU A 66 13.41 -2.87 -2.43
N ASP A 67 14.24 -3.78 -1.99
CA ASP A 67 14.17 -4.42 -0.66
C ASP A 67 12.77 -4.96 -0.32
N GLY A 68 12.14 -5.68 -1.27
CA GLY A 68 10.79 -6.23 -1.08
C GLY A 68 9.70 -5.17 -0.92
N LYS A 69 9.89 -3.98 -1.49
CA LYS A 69 8.89 -2.90 -1.43
C LYS A 69 8.65 -2.30 -2.80
N LEU A 70 7.40 -2.04 -3.13
CA LEU A 70 7.06 -1.24 -4.30
C LEU A 70 7.21 0.25 -3.95
N ILE A 71 8.07 0.94 -4.68
CA ILE A 71 8.27 2.38 -4.59
C ILE A 71 7.65 3.05 -5.80
N VAL A 72 6.74 3.98 -5.56
CA VAL A 72 6.12 4.81 -6.60
C VAL A 72 6.59 6.25 -6.44
N ALA A 73 7.22 6.80 -7.47
CA ALA A 73 7.79 8.14 -7.47
C ALA A 73 7.21 9.01 -8.59
N PRO A 74 7.32 10.34 -8.50
CA PRO A 74 6.99 11.24 -9.59
C PRO A 74 7.78 10.89 -10.85
N LEU A 75 7.15 11.03 -12.01
CA LEU A 75 7.79 10.77 -13.30
C LEU A 75 8.73 11.90 -13.73
N PHE A 76 8.44 13.10 -13.30
CA PHE A 76 9.18 14.31 -13.65
C PHE A 76 9.41 15.17 -12.43
N LYS A 77 10.56 15.85 -12.40
CA LYS A 77 10.95 16.72 -11.28
C LYS A 77 10.38 18.15 -11.40
N SER A 78 10.03 18.59 -12.62
CA SER A 78 9.45 19.93 -12.84
C SER A 78 8.41 19.94 -13.94
N LYS A 79 7.55 20.96 -13.90
CA LYS A 79 6.48 21.19 -14.87
C LYS A 79 7.05 21.40 -16.28
N GLU A 80 8.12 22.14 -16.41
CA GLU A 80 8.76 22.47 -17.69
C GLU A 80 9.28 21.20 -18.37
N VAL A 81 9.96 20.34 -17.62
CA VAL A 81 10.47 19.04 -18.11
C VAL A 81 9.32 18.16 -18.55
N ALA A 82 8.26 18.07 -17.72
CA ALA A 82 7.10 17.27 -18.01
C ALA A 82 6.35 17.73 -19.27
N MET A 83 6.09 19.03 -19.39
CA MET A 83 5.40 19.61 -20.55
C MET A 83 6.19 19.40 -21.85
N LYS A 84 7.51 19.59 -21.81
CA LYS A 84 8.39 19.35 -22.96
C LYS A 84 8.36 17.88 -23.39
N ALA A 85 8.40 16.94 -22.44
CA ALA A 85 8.41 15.51 -22.72
C ALA A 85 7.05 14.98 -23.20
N LEU A 86 5.95 15.46 -22.58
CA LEU A 86 4.60 14.94 -22.82
C LEU A 86 3.81 15.72 -23.89
N LYS A 87 4.30 16.91 -24.28
CA LYS A 87 3.63 17.83 -25.20
C LYS A 87 2.18 18.14 -24.79
N ARG A 88 1.93 18.29 -23.48
CA ARG A 88 0.63 18.61 -22.87
C ARG A 88 0.86 19.33 -21.55
N ASP A 89 -0.19 19.97 -21.00
CA ASP A 89 -0.15 20.79 -19.77
C ASP A 89 -0.84 20.16 -18.56
N HIS A 90 -1.45 19.00 -18.74
CA HIS A 90 -2.19 18.27 -17.70
C HIS A 90 -1.71 16.82 -17.58
N HIS A 91 -2.01 16.18 -16.46
CA HIS A 91 -1.53 14.83 -16.12
C HIS A 91 -0.01 14.69 -16.31
N LEU A 92 0.72 15.62 -15.73
CA LEU A 92 2.16 15.79 -15.97
C LEU A 92 3.03 14.78 -15.23
N GLY A 93 2.47 14.00 -14.30
CA GLY A 93 3.25 13.04 -13.53
C GLY A 93 4.24 13.68 -12.55
N LEU A 94 3.90 14.86 -12.03
CA LEU A 94 4.66 15.57 -10.99
C LEU A 94 4.41 15.02 -9.58
N GLU A 95 3.37 14.23 -9.44
CA GLU A 95 2.98 13.55 -8.22
C GLU A 95 3.05 12.04 -8.45
N PRO A 96 3.45 11.24 -7.45
CA PRO A 96 3.37 9.80 -7.56
C PRO A 96 1.92 9.37 -7.57
N VAL A 97 1.57 8.48 -8.49
CA VAL A 97 0.24 7.88 -8.57
C VAL A 97 0.37 6.38 -8.72
N ALA A 98 -0.26 5.64 -7.83
CA ALA A 98 -0.40 4.20 -7.92
C ALA A 98 -1.86 3.80 -8.06
N HIS A 99 -2.13 2.79 -8.87
CA HIS A 99 -3.44 2.18 -8.99
C HIS A 99 -3.35 0.70 -8.63
N ILE A 100 -4.34 0.19 -7.90
CA ILE A 100 -4.64 -1.23 -7.82
C ILE A 100 -5.93 -1.40 -8.61
N ASN A 101 -5.83 -2.06 -9.76
CA ASN A 101 -6.95 -2.23 -10.68
C ASN A 101 -7.79 -3.46 -10.32
N ARG A 102 -9.00 -3.56 -10.90
CA ARG A 102 -9.85 -4.75 -10.82
C ARG A 102 -10.25 -5.15 -9.40
N ILE A 103 -10.57 -4.16 -8.57
CA ILE A 103 -11.12 -4.45 -7.24
C ILE A 103 -12.55 -5.01 -7.39
N PRO A 104 -12.91 -6.04 -6.60
CA PRO A 104 -14.27 -6.59 -6.61
C PRO A 104 -15.32 -5.58 -6.13
N GLU A 105 -16.60 -5.87 -6.41
CA GLU A 105 -17.71 -5.05 -5.92
C GLU A 105 -17.91 -5.17 -4.41
N LYS A 106 -17.58 -6.34 -3.83
CA LYS A 106 -17.49 -6.56 -2.40
C LYS A 106 -16.11 -7.10 -2.09
N PHE A 107 -15.41 -6.51 -1.17
CA PHE A 107 -14.04 -6.89 -0.88
C PHE A 107 -13.58 -6.60 0.53
N VAL A 108 -12.54 -7.30 0.92
CA VAL A 108 -11.63 -6.91 2.00
C VAL A 108 -10.26 -6.67 1.38
N MET A 109 -9.66 -5.53 1.67
CA MET A 109 -8.30 -5.23 1.28
C MET A 109 -7.47 -4.87 2.50
N HIS A 110 -6.38 -5.61 2.70
CA HIS A 110 -5.35 -5.28 3.66
C HIS A 110 -4.11 -4.82 2.92
N LEU A 111 -3.55 -3.71 3.34
CA LEU A 111 -2.32 -3.19 2.76
C LEU A 111 -1.49 -2.48 3.83
N ARG A 112 -0.17 -2.58 3.66
CA ARG A 112 0.80 -1.83 4.43
C ARG A 112 1.53 -0.86 3.52
N TYR A 113 1.42 0.43 3.80
CA TYR A 113 1.97 1.47 2.94
C TYR A 113 2.50 2.67 3.74
N LYS A 114 3.26 3.51 3.06
CA LYS A 114 3.79 4.76 3.61
C LYS A 114 3.80 5.84 2.52
N PHE A 115 3.31 7.03 2.86
CA PHE A 115 3.62 8.24 2.10
C PHE A 115 4.90 8.84 2.67
N GLU A 116 5.95 8.86 1.86
CA GLU A 116 7.25 9.39 2.27
C GLU A 116 7.49 10.74 1.61
N LYS A 117 7.80 11.76 2.40
CA LYS A 117 8.01 13.11 1.96
C LYS A 117 9.12 13.77 2.77
N PRO A 118 10.09 14.42 2.11
CA PRO A 118 11.23 15.03 2.82
C PRO A 118 10.85 16.26 3.64
N LYS A 119 9.76 16.96 3.28
CA LYS A 119 9.27 18.15 3.98
C LYS A 119 7.75 18.18 3.99
N LEU A 120 7.17 18.76 5.03
CA LEU A 120 5.75 19.12 5.07
C LEU A 120 5.52 20.24 4.04
N THR A 121 5.01 19.91 2.86
CA THR A 121 4.57 20.86 1.85
C THR A 121 3.08 20.72 1.64
N PRO A 122 2.37 21.80 1.25
CA PRO A 122 0.96 21.69 0.91
C PRO A 122 0.79 20.70 -0.24
N GLY A 123 0.10 19.65 0.00
CA GLY A 123 -0.17 18.59 -0.95
C GLY A 123 -0.64 17.42 -0.14
N ARG A 124 -1.91 17.10 -0.25
CA ARG A 124 -2.56 16.13 0.61
C ARG A 124 -2.40 14.75 0.01
N PRO A 125 -1.60 13.85 0.60
CA PRO A 125 -1.66 12.45 0.25
C PRO A 125 -3.09 11.96 0.45
N SER A 126 -3.62 11.28 -0.54
CA SER A 126 -4.97 10.75 -0.48
C SER A 126 -5.05 9.45 -1.24
N PHE A 127 -6.06 8.65 -0.94
CA PHE A 127 -6.43 7.58 -1.83
C PHE A 127 -7.94 7.56 -2.06
N GLN A 128 -8.31 7.04 -3.21
CA GLN A 128 -9.67 6.93 -3.68
C GLN A 128 -10.00 5.47 -3.91
N ILE A 129 -11.19 5.09 -3.51
CA ILE A 129 -11.77 3.80 -3.81
C ILE A 129 -12.85 4.05 -4.87
N GLY A 130 -12.67 3.45 -6.05
CA GLY A 130 -13.40 3.86 -7.25
C GLY A 130 -12.86 5.18 -7.82
N HIS A 131 -13.03 5.38 -9.12
CA HIS A 131 -12.54 6.59 -9.79
C HIS A 131 -13.39 7.81 -9.44
N HIS A 132 -12.84 8.73 -8.63
CA HIS A 132 -13.51 9.90 -8.07
C HIS A 132 -14.71 9.59 -7.16
N MET A 133 -14.74 8.39 -6.57
CA MET A 133 -15.83 7.97 -5.69
C MET A 133 -15.48 8.24 -4.22
N ILE A 134 -15.24 7.22 -3.43
CA ILE A 134 -14.92 7.41 -2.01
C ILE A 134 -13.49 7.94 -1.87
N ASN A 135 -13.32 9.07 -1.18
CA ASN A 135 -12.00 9.58 -0.81
C ASN A 135 -11.70 9.20 0.63
N LEU A 136 -10.54 8.63 0.85
CA LEU A 136 -10.06 8.24 2.16
C LEU A 136 -8.74 8.93 2.46
N GLY A 137 -8.61 9.46 3.67
CA GLY A 137 -7.40 10.06 4.19
C GLY A 137 -7.07 9.51 5.55
N ILE A 138 -5.83 9.13 5.78
CA ILE A 138 -5.35 8.67 7.09
C ILE A 138 -4.64 9.81 7.78
N LEU A 139 -5.01 10.07 9.02
CA LEU A 139 -4.57 11.23 9.78
C LEU A 139 -3.35 10.89 10.63
N GLU A 140 -2.57 11.90 10.96
CA GLU A 140 -1.37 11.78 11.81
C GLU A 140 -1.71 11.24 13.20
N SER A 141 -2.90 11.55 13.71
CA SER A 141 -3.45 11.03 14.96
C SER A 141 -3.77 9.53 14.96
N GLY A 142 -3.77 8.88 13.78
CA GLY A 142 -4.24 7.51 13.58
C GLY A 142 -5.70 7.41 13.18
N GLY A 143 -6.48 8.50 13.24
CA GLY A 143 -7.84 8.57 12.73
C GLY A 143 -7.91 8.64 11.21
N HIS A 144 -9.11 8.75 10.67
CA HIS A 144 -9.28 8.82 9.22
C HIS A 144 -10.46 9.70 8.80
N ARG A 145 -10.44 10.09 7.51
CA ARG A 145 -11.53 10.81 6.84
C ARG A 145 -12.10 9.92 5.76
N VAL A 146 -13.42 9.84 5.70
CA VAL A 146 -14.14 9.19 4.60
C VAL A 146 -15.06 10.23 3.98
N LYS A 147 -14.83 10.59 2.72
CA LYS A 147 -15.71 11.48 1.95
C LYS A 147 -16.41 10.67 0.87
N LEU A 148 -17.71 10.61 0.91
CA LEU A 148 -18.54 9.91 -0.05
C LEU A 148 -18.80 10.77 -1.30
N PRO A 149 -19.03 10.16 -2.47
CA PRO A 149 -19.38 10.89 -3.70
C PRO A 149 -20.77 11.53 -3.53
N ASP A 150 -20.85 12.83 -3.80
CA ASP A 150 -22.11 13.61 -3.66
C ASP A 150 -22.84 13.36 -2.33
N GLY A 151 -22.09 13.05 -1.27
CA GLY A 151 -22.58 12.66 0.04
C GLY A 151 -21.80 13.29 1.19
N PRO A 152 -22.04 12.82 2.41
CA PRO A 152 -21.40 13.35 3.60
C PRO A 152 -19.88 13.09 3.61
N SER A 153 -19.23 13.90 4.43
CA SER A 153 -17.82 13.68 4.81
C SER A 153 -17.80 13.32 6.29
N PHE A 154 -17.29 12.16 6.60
CA PHE A 154 -16.98 11.73 7.96
C PHE A 154 -15.53 12.04 8.22
N SER A 155 -15.25 12.86 9.21
CA SER A 155 -13.89 13.31 9.52
C SER A 155 -13.78 13.51 11.01
N GLU A 156 -12.66 13.08 11.56
CA GLU A 156 -12.26 13.57 12.86
C GLU A 156 -11.82 15.03 12.77
N PRO A 157 -11.90 15.79 13.89
CA PRO A 157 -11.47 17.17 13.90
C PRO A 157 -10.00 17.25 13.45
N GLU A 158 -9.69 18.34 12.81
CA GLU A 158 -8.48 18.71 12.11
C GLU A 158 -7.21 18.07 12.62
N SER A 159 -6.71 17.07 11.86
CA SER A 159 -5.35 16.61 12.01
C SER A 159 -4.69 16.52 10.65
N GLU A 160 -3.38 16.62 10.64
CA GLU A 160 -2.57 16.50 9.43
C GLU A 160 -2.62 15.06 8.90
N MET A 161 -2.37 14.91 7.62
CA MET A 161 -2.27 13.59 6.99
C MET A 161 -1.02 12.87 7.47
N ALA A 162 -1.15 11.57 7.74
CA ALA A 162 -0.02 10.73 8.14
C ALA A 162 1.05 10.67 7.05
N LEU A 163 2.26 11.10 7.39
CA LEU A 163 3.44 11.09 6.54
C LEU A 163 4.60 10.39 7.25
N ASN A 164 5.48 9.76 6.48
CA ASN A 164 6.70 9.10 6.95
C ASN A 164 6.48 7.99 7.98
N LYS A 165 5.26 7.51 8.11
CA LYS A 165 4.87 6.39 8.97
C LYS A 165 4.34 5.24 8.12
N TRP A 166 4.65 4.02 8.51
CA TRP A 166 3.98 2.84 8.00
C TRP A 166 2.56 2.78 8.56
N ILE A 167 1.61 2.56 7.68
CA ILE A 167 0.19 2.42 7.99
C ILE A 167 -0.25 1.01 7.61
N ASP A 168 -0.76 0.30 8.58
CA ASP A 168 -1.52 -0.93 8.35
C ASP A 168 -2.98 -0.54 8.16
N LEU A 169 -3.48 -0.73 6.95
CA LEU A 169 -4.82 -0.34 6.56
C LEU A 169 -5.61 -1.57 6.09
N LEU A 170 -6.76 -1.76 6.70
CA LEU A 170 -7.76 -2.70 6.21
C LEU A 170 -8.99 -1.92 5.80
N VAL A 171 -9.48 -2.19 4.59
CA VAL A 171 -10.73 -1.64 4.06
C VAL A 171 -11.65 -2.79 3.71
N GLU A 172 -12.84 -2.77 4.27
CA GLU A 172 -13.91 -3.68 3.93
C GLU A 172 -15.01 -2.89 3.25
N TYR A 173 -15.53 -3.39 2.15
CA TYR A 173 -16.51 -2.65 1.38
C TYR A 173 -17.59 -3.56 0.79
N GLU A 174 -18.83 -3.13 0.94
CA GLU A 174 -19.99 -3.50 0.12
C GLU A 174 -20.81 -2.24 -0.20
N LEU A 175 -21.71 -2.33 -1.17
CA LEU A 175 -22.57 -1.21 -1.54
C LEU A 175 -23.34 -0.68 -0.33
N GLY A 176 -23.21 0.61 -0.07
CA GLY A 176 -23.85 1.28 1.09
C GLY A 176 -23.05 1.20 2.39
N LYS A 177 -21.94 0.44 2.43
CA LYS A 177 -21.19 0.26 3.68
C LYS A 177 -19.67 0.19 3.41
N ILE A 178 -18.92 0.91 4.22
CA ILE A 178 -17.46 0.84 4.24
C ILE A 178 -16.95 0.79 5.67
N ARG A 179 -16.05 -0.15 5.95
CA ARG A 179 -15.30 -0.21 7.19
C ARG A 179 -13.83 0.11 6.91
N VAL A 180 -13.26 0.94 7.74
CA VAL A 180 -11.86 1.36 7.66
C VAL A 180 -11.20 1.04 8.99
N VAL A 181 -10.11 0.28 8.96
CA VAL A 181 -9.29 -0.05 10.14
C VAL A 181 -7.89 0.48 9.89
N VAL A 182 -7.40 1.28 10.80
CA VAL A 182 -6.06 1.89 10.74
C VAL A 182 -5.27 1.46 11.96
N ASN A 183 -4.17 0.73 11.74
CA ASN A 183 -3.31 0.23 12.82
C ASN A 183 -4.09 -0.50 13.94
N GLY A 184 -5.15 -1.23 13.54
CA GLY A 184 -6.00 -2.01 14.47
C GLY A 184 -7.23 -1.27 15.01
N ASP A 185 -7.35 0.05 14.82
CA ASP A 185 -8.54 0.82 15.20
C ASP A 185 -9.50 0.96 14.00
N GLY A 186 -10.75 0.50 14.20
CA GLY A 186 -11.72 0.33 13.11
C GLY A 186 -13.02 1.07 13.31
N LYS A 187 -13.56 1.63 12.19
CA LYS A 187 -14.87 2.30 12.18
C LYS A 187 -15.64 1.98 10.91
N THR A 188 -16.93 1.73 11.08
CA THR A 188 -17.87 1.45 9.98
C THR A 188 -18.73 2.67 9.69
N TYR A 189 -18.92 2.94 8.39
CA TYR A 189 -19.78 4.01 7.88
C TYR A 189 -20.82 3.40 6.95
N GLU A 190 -22.08 3.73 7.19
CA GLU A 190 -23.22 3.28 6.41
C GLU A 190 -23.93 4.49 5.81
N HIS A 191 -24.10 4.48 4.48
CA HIS A 191 -24.79 5.54 3.76
C HIS A 191 -25.08 5.11 2.33
N GLU A 192 -26.22 5.45 1.77
CA GLU A 192 -26.62 5.12 0.40
C GLU A 192 -25.63 5.60 -0.68
N LYS A 193 -24.87 6.66 -0.40
CA LYS A 193 -23.82 7.19 -1.29
C LYS A 193 -22.47 6.45 -1.17
N ALA A 194 -22.35 5.45 -0.30
CA ALA A 194 -21.14 4.66 -0.21
C ALA A 194 -21.05 3.69 -1.42
N THR A 195 -20.65 4.22 -2.57
CA THR A 195 -20.45 3.48 -3.80
C THR A 195 -19.07 3.70 -4.40
N ILE A 196 -18.49 2.64 -4.96
CA ILE A 196 -17.22 2.66 -5.68
C ILE A 196 -17.41 2.64 -7.20
N MET A 197 -18.64 2.44 -7.63
CA MET A 197 -19.00 2.36 -9.06
C MET A 197 -19.23 3.75 -9.62
N ASN A 198 -18.35 4.19 -10.51
CA ASN A 198 -18.53 5.43 -11.29
C ASN A 198 -19.11 5.07 -12.66
N PRO A 199 -20.35 5.46 -12.99
CA PRO A 199 -20.96 5.14 -14.27
C PRO A 199 -20.21 5.68 -15.48
N LYS A 200 -19.38 6.70 -15.28
CA LYS A 200 -18.57 7.32 -16.35
C LYS A 200 -17.20 6.64 -16.53
N ASP A 201 -16.80 5.75 -15.62
CA ASP A 201 -15.51 5.06 -15.68
C ASP A 201 -15.62 3.68 -16.32
N LYS A 202 -15.17 3.60 -17.57
CA LYS A 202 -15.17 2.35 -18.36
C LYS A 202 -14.12 1.33 -17.87
N LEU A 203 -13.18 1.73 -17.02
CA LEU A 203 -12.10 0.85 -16.53
C LEU A 203 -12.50 0.06 -15.29
N GLY A 204 -13.66 0.35 -14.73
CA GLY A 204 -14.16 -0.27 -13.51
C GLY A 204 -13.48 0.27 -12.22
N PRO A 205 -13.92 -0.24 -11.06
CA PRO A 205 -13.45 0.26 -9.79
C PRO A 205 -11.97 -0.11 -9.56
N ARG A 206 -11.23 0.82 -8.98
CA ARG A 206 -9.82 0.68 -8.62
C ARG A 206 -9.50 1.50 -7.38
N PHE A 207 -8.45 1.12 -6.68
CA PHE A 207 -7.81 2.01 -5.73
C PHE A 207 -6.85 2.94 -6.45
N THR A 208 -6.84 4.19 -6.06
CA THR A 208 -5.89 5.19 -6.55
C THR A 208 -5.22 5.86 -5.36
N PHE A 209 -3.91 5.67 -5.24
CA PHE A 209 -3.07 6.38 -4.28
C PHE A 209 -2.42 7.55 -4.99
N LYS A 210 -2.50 8.72 -4.38
CA LYS A 210 -1.92 9.94 -4.92
C LYS A 210 -1.12 10.64 -3.82
N GLY A 211 0.17 10.75 -4.02
CA GLY A 211 1.03 11.59 -3.19
C GLY A 211 1.03 13.04 -3.67
N GLY A 212 1.54 13.94 -2.84
CA GLY A 212 1.83 15.31 -3.26
C GLY A 212 3.15 15.41 -4.06
N PRO A 213 3.50 16.59 -4.57
CA PRO A 213 4.81 16.84 -5.16
C PRO A 213 5.94 16.40 -4.22
N GLU A 214 7.02 15.85 -4.77
CA GLU A 214 8.18 15.32 -4.04
C GLU A 214 7.90 14.15 -3.09
N CYS A 215 6.66 13.66 -3.04
CA CYS A 215 6.29 12.49 -2.27
C CYS A 215 6.72 11.22 -3.00
N LYS A 216 6.99 10.16 -2.24
CA LYS A 216 6.99 8.77 -2.71
C LYS A 216 5.88 8.01 -2.02
N ILE A 217 5.37 6.97 -2.67
CA ILE A 217 4.46 6.02 -2.04
C ILE A 217 5.20 4.69 -1.98
N LEU A 218 5.30 4.13 -0.80
CA LEU A 218 5.91 2.82 -0.57
C LEU A 218 4.81 1.85 -0.17
N PHE A 219 4.83 0.65 -0.77
CA PHE A 219 3.99 -0.46 -0.37
C PHE A 219 4.89 -1.62 0.07
N ASP A 220 4.55 -2.22 1.20
CA ASP A 220 5.25 -3.35 1.80
C ASP A 220 4.50 -4.66 1.52
N SER A 221 3.16 -4.60 1.58
CA SER A 221 2.31 -5.74 1.25
C SER A 221 0.90 -5.29 0.86
N VAL A 222 0.26 -6.10 0.05
CA VAL A 222 -1.14 -5.94 -0.34
C VAL A 222 -1.80 -7.30 -0.40
N ARG A 223 -3.01 -7.42 0.14
CA ARG A 223 -3.89 -8.58 -0.01
C ARG A 223 -5.29 -8.11 -0.31
N LEU A 224 -5.94 -8.74 -1.27
CA LEU A 224 -7.29 -8.41 -1.69
C LEU A 224 -8.12 -9.69 -1.78
N TRP A 225 -9.23 -9.71 -1.07
CA TRP A 225 -10.21 -10.79 -1.11
C TRP A 225 -11.50 -10.30 -1.76
N LYS A 226 -12.05 -11.14 -2.62
CA LYS A 226 -13.43 -11.02 -3.09
C LYS A 226 -14.34 -11.67 -2.06
N CYS A 227 -15.39 -10.94 -1.65
CA CYS A 227 -16.41 -11.39 -0.71
C CYS A 227 -17.75 -11.67 -1.40
N ASN A 228 -18.62 -12.45 -0.75
CA ASN A 228 -19.94 -12.82 -1.25
C ASN A 228 -21.05 -11.93 -0.67
#